data_431b45388ceaf16b577faa3dacc1fc9d
#
_entry.id   431b45388ceaf16b577faa3dacc1fc9d
#
_cell.length_a   1.000
_cell.length_b   1.000
_cell.length_c   1.000
_cell.angle_alpha   90.00
_cell.angle_beta   90.00
_cell.angle_gamma   90.00
#
_symmetry.space_group_name_H-M   'P 1'
#
loop_
_entity.id
_entity.type
_entity.pdbx_description
1 polymer ?
#
loop_
_entity_poly.entity_id
_entity_poly.type
_entity_poly.pdbx_seq_one_letter_code
_entity_poly.pdbx_strand_id
1 'polypeptide(L)'
;MSEKIKIKLTVADRVYPLTISPNQEASLRISAKKIDEMTKQLEQNYAVRDKQDVLAMCALQFAAETEQTKINNNSLSETLKQRLIDLDERLEQHLNNNVL
;
A
#
# COMPACT_ATOMS: atom_id res chain seq x y z
N MET A 1 8.97 -13.84 21.44
CA MET A 1 8.47 -14.78 20.43
C MET A 1 7.02 -14.54 20.16
N SER A 2 6.67 -14.43 18.91
CA SER A 2 5.28 -14.23 18.53
C SER A 2 4.58 -15.58 18.44
N GLU A 3 3.58 -15.76 19.27
CA GLU A 3 2.70 -16.90 19.16
C GLU A 3 1.77 -16.69 17.98
N LYS A 4 1.57 -17.73 17.17
CA LYS A 4 0.60 -17.67 16.08
C LYS A 4 -0.81 -17.81 16.63
N ILE A 5 -1.73 -17.06 16.07
CA ILE A 5 -3.15 -17.17 16.41
C ILE A 5 -3.94 -17.61 15.18
N LYS A 6 -5.09 -18.20 15.42
CA LYS A 6 -6.00 -18.63 14.36
C LYS A 6 -7.16 -17.65 14.31
N ILE A 7 -7.43 -17.12 13.13
CA ILE A 7 -8.56 -16.24 12.89
C ILE A 7 -9.36 -16.72 11.70
N LYS A 8 -10.58 -16.23 11.59
CA LYS A 8 -11.43 -16.49 10.43
C LYS A 8 -11.74 -15.15 9.77
N LEU A 9 -11.47 -15.05 8.48
CA LEU A 9 -11.80 -13.87 7.68
C LEU A 9 -12.82 -14.21 6.61
N THR A 10 -13.84 -13.37 6.49
CA THR A 10 -14.80 -13.51 5.40
C THR A 10 -14.36 -12.61 4.25
N VAL A 11 -14.14 -13.22 3.09
CA VAL A 11 -13.77 -12.52 1.86
C VAL A 11 -14.59 -13.10 0.73
N ALA A 12 -15.27 -12.24 -0.03
CA ALA A 12 -16.12 -12.67 -1.15
C ALA A 12 -17.13 -13.75 -0.74
N ASP A 13 -17.78 -13.52 0.39
CA ASP A 13 -18.84 -14.39 0.94
C ASP A 13 -18.36 -15.77 1.40
N ARG A 14 -17.05 -15.97 1.48
CA ARG A 14 -16.47 -17.22 1.99
C ARG A 14 -15.61 -16.95 3.22
N VAL A 15 -15.61 -17.90 4.14
CA VAL A 15 -14.83 -17.82 5.37
C VAL A 15 -13.51 -18.56 5.18
N TYR A 16 -12.40 -17.89 5.49
CA TYR A 16 -11.06 -18.45 5.37
C TYR A 16 -10.41 -18.50 6.74
N PRO A 17 -10.01 -19.71 7.19
CA PRO A 17 -9.23 -19.82 8.42
C PRO A 17 -7.78 -19.47 8.13
N LEU A 18 -7.19 -18.62 8.95
CA LEU A 18 -5.81 -18.17 8.78
C LEU A 18 -5.07 -18.32 10.09
N THR A 19 -3.80 -18.72 9.99
CA THR A 19 -2.87 -18.74 11.12
C THR A 19 -1.88 -17.63 10.91
N ILE A 20 -1.88 -16.66 11.81
CA ILE A 20 -1.13 -15.40 11.63
C ILE A 20 -0.43 -15.01 12.93
N SER A 21 0.49 -14.06 12.83
CA SER A 21 1.04 -13.40 14.01
C SER A 21 0.01 -12.39 14.54
N PRO A 22 -0.10 -12.21 15.87
CA PRO A 22 -1.10 -11.30 16.44
C PRO A 22 -1.03 -9.87 15.88
N ASN A 23 0.16 -9.39 15.53
CA ASN A 23 0.32 -8.04 14.99
C ASN A 23 -0.21 -7.88 13.57
N GLN A 24 -0.58 -8.97 12.90
CA GLN A 24 -1.14 -8.93 11.55
C GLN A 24 -2.67 -8.87 11.54
N GLU A 25 -3.30 -9.17 12.66
CA GLU A 25 -4.76 -9.32 12.70
C GLU A 25 -5.50 -8.06 12.28
N ALA A 26 -5.13 -6.91 12.85
CA ALA A 26 -5.82 -5.65 12.55
C ALA A 26 -5.71 -5.28 11.06
N SER A 27 -4.52 -5.40 10.49
CA SER A 27 -4.31 -5.07 9.08
C SER A 27 -5.03 -6.02 8.14
N LEU A 28 -5.10 -7.31 8.49
CA LEU A 28 -5.82 -8.29 7.67
C LEU A 28 -7.34 -8.06 7.72
N ARG A 29 -7.88 -7.69 8.86
CA ARG A 29 -9.32 -7.38 8.97
C ARG A 29 -9.67 -6.11 8.19
N ILE A 30 -8.82 -5.10 8.25
CA ILE A 30 -9.00 -3.88 7.45
C ILE A 30 -8.91 -4.21 5.95
N SER A 31 -7.96 -5.05 5.57
CA SER A 31 -7.79 -5.47 4.17
C SER A 31 -9.01 -6.23 3.65
N ALA A 32 -9.55 -7.15 4.46
CA ALA A 32 -10.77 -7.88 4.09
C ALA A 32 -11.96 -6.93 3.87
N LYS A 33 -12.08 -5.91 4.72
CA LYS A 33 -13.13 -4.91 4.57
C LYS A 33 -12.96 -4.08 3.30
N LYS A 34 -11.73 -3.71 2.98
CA LYS A 34 -11.42 -2.99 1.73
C LYS A 34 -11.77 -3.80 0.50
N ILE A 35 -11.48 -5.10 0.53
CA ILE A 35 -11.84 -6.00 -0.57
C ILE A 35 -13.35 -6.03 -0.75
N ASP A 36 -14.11 -6.18 0.34
CA ASP A 36 -15.57 -6.19 0.27
C ASP A 36 -16.13 -4.88 -0.29
N GLU A 37 -15.61 -3.76 0.13
CA GLU A 37 -16.03 -2.44 -0.37
C GLU A 37 -15.71 -2.28 -1.86
N MET A 38 -14.52 -2.69 -2.29
CA MET A 38 -14.09 -2.62 -3.68
C MET A 38 -14.93 -3.53 -4.58
N THR A 39 -15.22 -4.75 -4.13
CA THR A 39 -16.04 -5.68 -4.91
C THR A 39 -17.45 -5.14 -5.11
N LYS A 40 -18.03 -4.50 -4.10
CA LYS A 40 -19.34 -3.87 -4.23
C LYS A 40 -19.33 -2.73 -5.24
N GLN A 41 -18.31 -1.88 -5.21
CA GLN A 41 -18.16 -0.80 -6.18
C GLN A 41 -18.00 -1.33 -7.61
N LEU A 42 -17.19 -2.37 -7.79
CA LEU A 42 -16.98 -2.97 -9.11
C LEU A 42 -18.26 -3.62 -9.64
N GLU A 43 -19.03 -4.29 -8.78
CA GLU A 43 -20.31 -4.88 -9.16
C GLU A 43 -21.33 -3.83 -9.58
N GLN A 44 -21.31 -2.65 -8.95
CA GLN A 44 -22.23 -1.55 -9.29
C GLN A 44 -21.85 -0.83 -10.58
N ASN A 45 -20.56 -0.68 -10.84
CA ASN A 45 -20.05 0.15 -11.93
C ASN A 45 -19.72 -0.61 -13.20
N TYR A 46 -19.55 -1.93 -13.12
CA TYR A 46 -19.14 -2.76 -14.24
C TYR A 46 -20.03 -3.99 -14.36
N ALA A 47 -20.27 -4.42 -15.58
CA ALA A 47 -20.95 -5.68 -15.84
C ALA A 47 -19.94 -6.82 -15.62
N VAL A 48 -19.98 -7.43 -14.45
CA VAL A 48 -19.10 -8.54 -14.12
C VAL A 48 -19.90 -9.85 -14.19
N ARG A 49 -19.25 -10.91 -14.69
CA ARG A 49 -19.92 -12.19 -14.91
C ARG A 49 -20.11 -12.99 -13.64
N ASP A 50 -19.06 -13.03 -12.81
CA ASP A 50 -19.07 -13.84 -11.60
C ASP A 50 -18.11 -13.25 -10.55
N LYS A 51 -18.06 -13.90 -9.42
CA LYS A 51 -17.25 -13.43 -8.30
C LYS A 51 -15.76 -13.52 -8.61
N GLN A 52 -15.35 -14.48 -9.43
CA GLN A 52 -13.95 -14.61 -9.84
C GLN A 52 -13.50 -13.38 -10.64
N ASP A 53 -14.33 -12.91 -11.57
CA ASP A 53 -14.05 -11.72 -12.36
C ASP A 53 -13.92 -10.48 -11.47
N VAL A 54 -14.84 -10.33 -10.53
CA VAL A 54 -14.82 -9.22 -9.57
C VAL A 54 -13.54 -9.23 -8.75
N LEU A 55 -13.16 -10.39 -8.23
CA LEU A 55 -11.95 -10.53 -7.43
C LEU A 55 -10.69 -10.30 -8.24
N ALA A 56 -10.66 -10.74 -9.51
CA ALA A 56 -9.54 -10.47 -10.39
C ALA A 56 -9.37 -8.97 -10.65
N MET A 57 -10.47 -8.26 -10.90
CA MET A 57 -10.45 -6.81 -11.07
C MET A 57 -10.03 -6.09 -9.79
N CYS A 58 -10.51 -6.57 -8.65
CA CYS A 58 -10.14 -6.05 -7.34
C CYS A 58 -8.64 -6.21 -7.08
N ALA A 59 -8.11 -7.40 -7.37
CA ALA A 59 -6.68 -7.69 -7.19
C ALA A 59 -5.83 -6.79 -8.10
N LEU A 60 -6.25 -6.62 -9.35
CA LEU A 60 -5.55 -5.76 -10.29
C LEU A 60 -5.53 -4.31 -9.80
N GLN A 61 -6.65 -3.83 -9.31
CA GLN A 61 -6.77 -2.46 -8.78
C GLN A 61 -5.82 -2.24 -7.60
N PHE A 62 -5.82 -3.14 -6.62
CA PHE A 62 -4.95 -3.01 -5.46
C PHE A 62 -3.47 -3.16 -5.82
N ALA A 63 -3.14 -4.07 -6.74
CA ALA A 63 -1.77 -4.23 -7.21
C ALA A 63 -1.29 -2.96 -7.92
N ALA A 64 -2.14 -2.38 -8.76
CA ALA A 64 -1.82 -1.14 -9.47
C ALA A 64 -1.60 0.02 -8.49
N GLU A 65 -2.43 0.14 -7.45
CA GLU A 65 -2.26 1.16 -6.41
C GLU A 65 -0.93 0.97 -5.66
N THR A 66 -0.57 -0.27 -5.35
CA THR A 66 0.70 -0.59 -4.69
C THR A 66 1.89 -0.18 -5.56
N GLU A 67 1.85 -0.50 -6.86
CA GLU A 67 2.92 -0.11 -7.77
C GLU A 67 3.01 1.41 -7.93
N GLN A 68 1.87 2.09 -8.02
CA GLN A 68 1.85 3.54 -8.11
C GLN A 68 2.42 4.20 -6.85
N THR A 69 2.11 3.65 -5.68
CA THR A 69 2.66 4.13 -4.41
C THR A 69 4.19 3.99 -4.37
N LYS A 70 4.72 2.87 -4.86
CA LYS A 70 6.16 2.66 -4.96
C LYS A 70 6.81 3.71 -5.87
N ILE A 71 6.23 3.96 -7.03
CA ILE A 71 6.74 4.96 -7.98
C ILE A 71 6.74 6.35 -7.33
N ASN A 72 5.65 6.73 -6.66
CA ASN A 72 5.53 8.01 -5.99
C ASN A 72 6.54 8.16 -4.86
N ASN A 73 6.74 7.12 -4.06
CA ASN A 73 7.71 7.14 -2.97
C ASN A 73 9.14 7.26 -3.49
N ASN A 74 9.47 6.56 -4.57
CA ASN A 74 10.80 6.64 -5.19
C ASN A 74 11.05 8.03 -5.75
N SER A 75 10.09 8.61 -6.44
CA SER A 75 10.20 9.98 -6.96
C SER A 75 10.38 11.00 -5.85
N LEU A 76 9.63 10.86 -4.77
CA LEU A 76 9.76 11.74 -3.60
C LEU A 76 11.13 11.61 -2.95
N SER A 77 11.61 10.37 -2.80
CA SER A 77 12.93 10.08 -2.23
C SER A 77 14.04 10.72 -3.04
N GLU A 78 13.99 10.59 -4.36
CA GLU A 78 14.98 11.21 -5.26
C GLU A 78 14.94 12.73 -5.19
N THR A 79 13.75 13.31 -5.14
CA THR A 79 13.56 14.75 -5.00
C THR A 79 14.15 15.26 -3.68
N LEU A 80 13.89 14.56 -2.59
CA LEU A 80 14.42 14.92 -1.27
C LEU A 80 15.95 14.82 -1.23
N LYS A 81 16.51 13.77 -1.83
CA LYS A 81 17.97 13.61 -1.91
C LYS A 81 18.59 14.78 -2.66
N GLN A 82 18.01 15.16 -3.79
CA GLN A 82 18.52 16.26 -4.59
C GLN A 82 18.45 17.59 -3.84
N ARG A 83 17.36 17.84 -3.12
CA ARG A 83 17.23 19.06 -2.30
C ARG A 83 18.26 19.12 -1.18
N LEU A 84 18.55 17.98 -0.56
CA LEU A 84 19.58 17.92 0.49
C LEU A 84 20.97 18.19 -0.09
N ILE A 85 21.30 17.66 -1.26
CA ILE A 85 22.55 17.94 -1.95
C ILE A 85 22.68 19.43 -2.29
N ASP A 86 21.64 20.02 -2.85
CA ASP A 86 21.63 21.44 -3.19
C ASP A 86 21.82 22.33 -1.98
N LEU A 87 21.18 22.00 -0.87
CA LEU A 87 21.32 22.74 0.39
C LEU A 87 22.75 22.67 0.90
N ASP A 88 23.35 21.47 0.89
CA ASP A 88 24.72 21.25 1.32
C ASP A 88 25.70 22.07 0.50
N GLU A 89 25.55 22.09 -0.82
CA GLU A 89 26.37 22.90 -1.71
C GLU A 89 26.25 24.40 -1.42
N ARG A 90 25.04 24.87 -1.16
CA ARG A 90 24.81 26.28 -0.81
C ARG A 90 25.48 26.65 0.50
N LEU A 91 25.41 25.75 1.49
CA LEU A 91 26.07 25.99 2.77
C LEU A 91 27.60 26.06 2.61
N GLU A 92 28.18 25.16 1.82
CA GLU A 92 29.64 25.19 1.54
C GLU A 92 30.05 26.51 0.88
N GLN A 93 29.32 26.95 -0.13
CA GLN A 93 29.59 28.21 -0.82
C GLN A 93 29.49 29.39 0.14
N HIS A 94 28.48 29.41 0.99
CA HIS A 94 28.29 30.47 1.98
C HIS A 94 29.45 30.54 2.98
N LEU A 95 29.87 29.38 3.48
CA LEU A 95 31.00 29.28 4.41
C LEU A 95 32.30 29.72 3.76
N ASN A 96 32.55 29.30 2.53
CA ASN A 96 33.76 29.67 1.79
C ASN A 96 33.80 31.19 1.53
N ASN A 97 32.67 31.81 1.21
CA ASN A 97 32.59 33.24 0.98
C ASN A 97 32.76 34.06 2.25
N ASN A 98 32.39 33.53 3.40
CA ASN A 98 32.50 34.22 4.69
C ASN A 98 33.86 34.07 5.36
N VAL A 99 34.66 33.10 4.95
CA VAL A 99 36.00 32.89 5.49
C VAL A 99 37.02 33.86 4.91
N LEU A 100 36.72 34.40 3.77
CA LEU A 100 37.56 35.40 3.12
C LEU A 100 37.22 36.79 3.65
#